data_85576de35e2b9545450a5396c722b05b
#
_entry.id   85576de35e2b9545450a5396c722b05b
#
_cell.length_a   1.000
_cell.length_b   1.000
_cell.length_c   1.000
_cell.angle_alpha   90.00
_cell.angle_beta   90.00
_cell.angle_gamma   90.00
#
_symmetry.space_group_name_H-M   'P 1'
#
loop_
_entity.id
_entity.type
_entity.pdbx_description
1 polymer ?
#
loop_
_entity_poly.entity_id
_entity_poly.type
_entity_poly.pdbx_seq_one_letter_code
_entity_poly.pdbx_strand_id
1 'polypeptide(L)'
;MKNESGITLITLVITIAVIIILTFTISVNIQPYLEQRAKSNFETDMQRLKEEVEQYYSRVKDLPLLNRYTDTSMIESIKNVNDNDEYYVLDIRQLEVKLNNGSDYTKALKKGENTTITSSDNLRNLYIINKQSHTVYYPKGVEYRGTTHYRLPEVFTKI
;
A
#
# COMPACT_ATOMS: atom_id res chain seq x y z
N MET A 1 -20.16 -32.46 52.37
CA MET A 1 -20.33 -31.74 51.08
C MET A 1 -19.00 -31.14 50.74
N LYS A 2 -18.34 -31.62 49.68
CA LYS A 2 -17.04 -31.13 49.23
C LYS A 2 -17.20 -29.76 48.55
N ASN A 3 -16.35 -28.81 48.90
CA ASN A 3 -16.28 -27.48 48.32
C ASN A 3 -15.83 -27.54 46.85
N GLU A 4 -16.74 -27.74 45.92
CA GLU A 4 -16.43 -27.72 44.48
C GLU A 4 -16.35 -26.29 43.93
N SER A 5 -16.90 -25.30 44.62
CA SER A 5 -16.93 -23.91 44.20
C SER A 5 -15.57 -23.20 44.17
N GLY A 6 -14.62 -23.64 44.98
CA GLY A 6 -13.28 -23.03 45.02
C GLY A 6 -12.37 -23.46 43.88
N ILE A 7 -12.56 -24.66 43.36
CA ILE A 7 -11.74 -25.23 42.30
C ILE A 7 -12.10 -24.55 40.97
N THR A 8 -13.36 -24.25 40.73
CA THR A 8 -13.84 -23.59 39.52
C THR A 8 -13.32 -22.16 39.39
N LEU A 9 -13.26 -21.38 40.47
CA LEU A 9 -12.77 -20.01 40.47
C LEU A 9 -11.27 -19.95 40.18
N ILE A 10 -10.49 -20.80 40.79
CA ILE A 10 -9.04 -20.92 40.56
C ILE A 10 -8.77 -21.35 39.11
N THR A 11 -9.50 -22.33 38.61
CA THR A 11 -9.37 -22.80 37.25
C THR A 11 -9.70 -21.70 36.26
N LEU A 12 -10.74 -20.90 36.51
CA LEU A 12 -11.13 -19.76 35.67
C LEU A 12 -10.01 -18.71 35.61
N VAL A 13 -9.42 -18.35 36.75
CA VAL A 13 -8.33 -17.37 36.83
C VAL A 13 -7.10 -17.85 36.07
N ILE A 14 -6.74 -19.12 36.24
CA ILE A 14 -5.59 -19.73 35.56
C ILE A 14 -5.84 -19.76 34.02
N THR A 15 -7.02 -20.13 33.59
CA THR A 15 -7.33 -20.15 32.13
C THR A 15 -7.27 -18.77 31.51
N ILE A 16 -7.79 -17.74 32.18
CA ILE A 16 -7.70 -16.36 31.72
C ILE A 16 -6.25 -15.91 31.63
N ALA A 17 -5.45 -16.19 32.68
CA ALA A 17 -4.03 -15.85 32.70
C ALA A 17 -3.26 -16.51 31.53
N VAL A 18 -3.51 -17.78 31.28
CA VAL A 18 -2.89 -18.54 30.19
C VAL A 18 -3.30 -17.97 28.83
N ILE A 19 -4.59 -17.64 28.64
CA ILE A 19 -5.07 -17.03 27.40
C ILE A 19 -4.39 -15.68 27.15
N ILE A 20 -4.27 -14.83 28.17
CA ILE A 20 -3.59 -13.54 28.07
C ILE A 20 -2.13 -13.72 27.64
N ILE A 21 -1.39 -14.63 28.27
CA ILE A 21 0.01 -14.91 27.95
C ILE A 21 0.14 -15.42 26.52
N LEU A 22 -0.70 -16.38 26.11
CA LEU A 22 -0.67 -16.92 24.74
C LEU A 22 -1.01 -15.85 23.71
N THR A 23 -2.02 -15.03 23.96
CA THR A 23 -2.42 -13.94 23.06
C THR A 23 -1.29 -12.93 22.90
N PHE A 24 -0.64 -12.54 23.97
CA PHE A 24 0.50 -11.62 23.94
C PHE A 24 1.68 -12.21 23.15
N THR A 25 2.03 -13.47 23.43
CA THR A 25 3.16 -14.15 22.76
C THR A 25 2.92 -14.27 21.24
N ILE A 26 1.71 -14.60 20.81
CA ILE A 26 1.34 -14.69 19.39
C ILE A 26 1.43 -13.31 18.74
N SER A 27 0.88 -12.28 19.38
CA SER A 27 0.86 -10.92 18.82
C SER A 27 2.26 -10.36 18.57
N VAL A 28 3.18 -10.54 19.51
CA VAL A 28 4.56 -10.03 19.38
C VAL A 28 5.35 -10.76 18.28
N ASN A 29 5.12 -12.06 18.10
CA ASN A 29 5.88 -12.86 17.14
C ASN A 29 5.35 -12.74 15.69
N ILE A 30 4.10 -12.32 15.50
CA ILE A 30 3.49 -12.26 14.17
C ILE A 30 3.79 -10.95 13.43
N GLN A 31 4.06 -9.85 14.13
CA GLN A 31 4.26 -8.52 13.56
C GLN A 31 5.38 -8.49 12.50
N PRO A 32 6.60 -8.99 12.74
CA PRO A 32 7.66 -8.97 11.74
C PRO A 32 7.30 -9.76 10.47
N TYR A 33 6.53 -10.84 10.62
CA TYR A 33 6.07 -11.64 9.49
C TYR A 33 5.03 -10.90 8.65
N LEU A 34 4.10 -10.18 9.30
CA LEU A 34 3.09 -9.38 8.59
C LEU A 34 3.73 -8.22 7.83
N GLU A 35 4.70 -7.51 8.44
CA GLU A 35 5.44 -6.46 7.78
C GLU A 35 6.22 -6.97 6.55
N GLN A 36 6.90 -8.10 6.69
CA GLN A 36 7.63 -8.72 5.59
C GLN A 36 6.70 -9.13 4.45
N ARG A 37 5.54 -9.70 4.77
CA ARG A 37 4.53 -10.07 3.77
C ARG A 37 3.95 -8.85 3.08
N ALA A 38 3.64 -7.78 3.83
CA ALA A 38 3.14 -6.53 3.27
C ALA A 38 4.15 -5.91 2.30
N LYS A 39 5.44 -5.88 2.68
CA LYS A 39 6.54 -5.43 1.83
C LYS A 39 6.67 -6.27 0.56
N SER A 40 6.66 -7.60 0.68
CA SER A 40 6.78 -8.50 -0.48
C SER A 40 5.62 -8.35 -1.45
N ASN A 41 4.39 -8.22 -0.94
CA ASN A 41 3.20 -7.96 -1.76
C ASN A 41 3.32 -6.61 -2.49
N PHE A 42 3.75 -5.57 -1.77
CA PHE A 42 3.97 -4.25 -2.34
C PHE A 42 5.01 -4.27 -3.45
N GLU A 43 6.18 -4.86 -3.24
CA GLU A 43 7.23 -4.97 -4.25
C GLU A 43 6.75 -5.72 -5.49
N THR A 44 5.99 -6.80 -5.30
CA THR A 44 5.40 -7.58 -6.39
C THR A 44 4.38 -6.75 -7.19
N ASP A 45 3.50 -6.03 -6.51
CA ASP A 45 2.49 -5.19 -7.15
C ASP A 45 3.14 -4.05 -7.93
N MET A 46 4.12 -3.37 -7.34
CA MET A 46 4.83 -2.27 -7.98
C MET A 46 5.64 -2.72 -9.19
N GLN A 47 6.26 -3.90 -9.13
CA GLN A 47 6.98 -4.47 -10.26
C GLN A 47 6.03 -4.79 -11.43
N ARG A 48 4.89 -5.44 -11.14
CA ARG A 48 3.86 -5.72 -12.14
C ARG A 48 3.31 -4.46 -12.76
N LEU A 49 2.99 -3.44 -11.95
CA LEU A 49 2.51 -2.17 -12.45
C LEU A 49 3.52 -1.48 -13.36
N LYS A 50 4.79 -1.47 -12.99
CA LYS A 50 5.85 -0.91 -13.82
C LYS A 50 5.90 -1.60 -15.20
N GLU A 51 5.90 -2.92 -15.21
CA GLU A 51 5.95 -3.72 -16.45
C GLU A 51 4.72 -3.49 -17.32
N GLU A 52 3.52 -3.51 -16.74
CA GLU A 52 2.27 -3.30 -17.47
C GLU A 52 2.12 -1.87 -18.00
N VAL A 53 2.56 -0.86 -17.25
CA VAL A 53 2.57 0.54 -17.71
C VAL A 53 3.47 0.69 -18.94
N GLU A 54 4.68 0.13 -18.91
CA GLU A 54 5.60 0.20 -20.05
C GLU A 54 5.07 -0.58 -21.28
N GLN A 55 4.44 -1.73 -21.06
CA GLN A 55 3.78 -2.48 -22.15
C GLN A 55 2.60 -1.70 -22.73
N TYR A 56 1.75 -1.11 -21.87
CA TYR A 56 0.63 -0.28 -22.29
C TYR A 56 1.13 0.93 -23.11
N TYR A 57 2.13 1.66 -22.60
CA TYR A 57 2.72 2.79 -23.28
C TYR A 57 3.35 2.41 -24.62
N SER A 58 4.03 1.28 -24.68
CA SER A 58 4.61 0.77 -25.94
C SER A 58 3.55 0.54 -27.01
N ARG A 59 2.38 0.03 -26.60
CA ARG A 59 1.25 -0.31 -27.47
C ARG A 59 0.40 0.90 -27.86
N VAL A 60 0.07 1.75 -26.89
CA VAL A 60 -0.91 2.83 -27.06
C VAL A 60 -0.24 4.20 -27.33
N LYS A 61 1.04 4.34 -26.95
CA LYS A 61 1.80 5.61 -26.99
C LYS A 61 1.20 6.71 -26.10
N ASP A 62 0.43 6.30 -25.09
CA ASP A 62 -0.16 7.16 -24.06
C ASP A 62 -0.18 6.42 -22.74
N LEU A 63 -0.36 7.12 -21.63
CA LEU A 63 -0.46 6.53 -20.30
C LEU A 63 -1.93 6.38 -19.87
N PRO A 64 -2.28 5.35 -19.10
CA PRO A 64 -3.64 5.17 -18.59
C PRO A 64 -3.89 6.10 -17.38
N LEU A 65 -4.10 7.38 -17.67
CA LEU A 65 -4.24 8.44 -16.68
C LEU A 65 -5.71 8.74 -16.38
N LEU A 66 -5.98 8.98 -15.11
CA LEU A 66 -7.22 9.55 -14.60
C LEU A 66 -7.00 11.02 -14.18
N ASN A 67 -7.51 11.40 -13.02
CA ASN A 67 -7.39 12.74 -12.49
C ASN A 67 -5.95 13.13 -12.17
N ARG A 68 -5.64 14.41 -12.33
CA ARG A 68 -4.37 14.95 -11.83
C ARG A 68 -4.31 14.83 -10.30
N TYR A 69 -3.20 14.33 -9.80
CA TYR A 69 -2.94 14.19 -8.36
C TYR A 69 -2.20 15.43 -7.85
N THR A 70 -2.80 16.16 -6.92
CA THR A 70 -2.31 17.48 -6.46
C THR A 70 -2.08 17.55 -4.96
N ASP A 71 -2.08 16.41 -4.25
CA ASP A 71 -1.74 16.40 -2.83
C ASP A 71 -0.25 16.69 -2.63
N THR A 72 0.07 17.97 -2.42
CA THR A 72 1.45 18.46 -2.28
C THR A 72 2.17 17.81 -1.10
N SER A 73 1.47 17.54 0.00
CA SER A 73 2.07 16.93 1.19
C SER A 73 2.58 15.53 0.92
N MET A 74 1.85 14.76 0.13
CA MET A 74 2.27 13.42 -0.29
C MET A 74 3.36 13.49 -1.36
N ILE A 75 3.23 14.38 -2.34
CA ILE A 75 4.25 14.59 -3.38
C ILE A 75 5.58 14.98 -2.73
N GLU A 76 5.60 15.86 -1.74
CA GLU A 76 6.80 16.22 -1.00
C GLU A 76 7.43 15.05 -0.25
N SER A 77 6.63 14.17 0.34
CA SER A 77 7.13 12.98 1.04
C SER A 77 7.75 11.93 0.12
N ILE A 78 7.33 11.91 -1.16
CA ILE A 78 7.87 10.97 -2.17
C ILE A 78 8.94 11.60 -3.07
N LYS A 79 9.21 12.91 -2.91
CA LYS A 79 10.14 13.66 -3.77
C LYS A 79 11.60 13.21 -3.63
N ASN A 80 12.15 12.84 -4.80
CA ASN A 80 13.48 13.24 -5.28
C ASN A 80 13.27 13.89 -6.67
N VAL A 81 12.49 14.99 -6.77
CA VAL A 81 11.82 15.30 -8.02
C VAL A 81 11.96 16.75 -8.41
N ASN A 82 12.07 16.99 -9.74
CA ASN A 82 12.03 18.30 -10.36
C ASN A 82 10.68 18.98 -10.13
N ASP A 83 10.67 20.27 -9.88
CA ASP A 83 9.48 21.07 -9.56
C ASP A 83 8.38 21.09 -10.65
N ASN A 84 8.70 20.59 -11.85
CA ASN A 84 7.80 20.57 -13.01
C ASN A 84 7.13 19.22 -13.27
N ASP A 85 7.30 18.23 -12.41
CA ASP A 85 6.71 16.91 -12.63
C ASP A 85 5.21 16.89 -12.36
N GLU A 86 4.49 16.25 -13.24
CA GLU A 86 3.04 16.08 -13.14
C GLU A 86 2.70 14.66 -12.69
N TYR A 87 1.83 14.57 -11.68
CA TYR A 87 1.35 13.30 -11.13
C TYR A 87 -0.12 13.09 -11.46
N TYR A 88 -0.47 11.88 -11.82
CA TYR A 88 -1.83 11.47 -12.16
C TYR A 88 -2.19 10.17 -11.44
N VAL A 89 -3.47 9.99 -11.16
CA VAL A 89 -3.98 8.69 -10.72
C VAL A 89 -3.89 7.73 -11.89
N LEU A 90 -3.30 6.56 -11.65
CA LEU A 90 -3.14 5.49 -12.63
C LEU A 90 -4.44 4.69 -12.77
N ASP A 91 -5.00 4.57 -13.96
CA ASP A 91 -6.18 3.73 -14.21
C ASP A 91 -5.76 2.26 -14.38
N ILE A 92 -5.67 1.55 -13.28
CA ILE A 92 -5.30 0.11 -13.28
C ILE A 92 -6.31 -0.77 -14.02
N ARG A 93 -7.53 -0.28 -14.29
CA ARG A 93 -8.55 -1.04 -15.03
C ARG A 93 -8.22 -1.19 -16.52
N GLN A 94 -7.33 -0.32 -17.02
CA GLN A 94 -6.81 -0.39 -18.39
C GLN A 94 -5.56 -1.27 -18.49
N LEU A 95 -5.02 -1.69 -17.36
CA LEU A 95 -3.87 -2.58 -17.28
C LEU A 95 -4.33 -4.01 -17.00
N GLU A 96 -3.72 -4.97 -17.65
CA GLU A 96 -4.03 -6.40 -17.45
C GLU A 96 -3.29 -6.93 -16.21
N VAL A 97 -3.47 -6.26 -15.07
CA VAL A 97 -2.73 -6.55 -13.84
C VAL A 97 -3.65 -6.98 -12.70
N LYS A 98 -3.24 -8.06 -12.00
CA LYS A 98 -3.84 -8.48 -10.75
C LYS A 98 -2.91 -8.12 -9.59
N LEU A 99 -3.38 -7.25 -8.71
CA LEU A 99 -2.65 -6.73 -7.56
C LEU A 99 -3.04 -7.45 -6.27
N ASN A 100 -2.07 -7.58 -5.35
CA ASN A 100 -2.32 -8.09 -4.00
C ASN A 100 -2.95 -7.01 -3.11
N ASN A 101 -2.50 -5.76 -3.28
CA ASN A 101 -3.09 -4.60 -2.61
C ASN A 101 -4.16 -4.04 -3.53
N GLY A 102 -5.41 -4.48 -3.33
CA GLY A 102 -6.54 -3.94 -4.05
C GLY A 102 -6.70 -2.45 -3.77
N SER A 103 -6.82 -1.65 -4.83
CA SER A 103 -7.21 -0.26 -4.72
C SER A 103 -8.68 -0.13 -5.10
N ASP A 104 -9.41 0.63 -4.29
CA ASP A 104 -10.82 0.88 -4.54
C ASP A 104 -10.98 2.04 -5.53
N TYR A 105 -11.02 1.71 -6.83
CA TYR A 105 -11.31 2.66 -7.91
C TYR A 105 -12.81 2.88 -8.14
N THR A 106 -13.68 2.29 -7.32
CA THR A 106 -15.14 2.34 -7.52
C THR A 106 -15.72 3.72 -7.23
N LYS A 107 -15.03 4.54 -6.45
CA LYS A 107 -15.42 5.92 -6.19
C LYS A 107 -14.99 6.83 -7.32
N ALA A 108 -15.63 6.65 -8.48
CA ALA A 108 -15.85 7.64 -9.55
C ALA A 108 -14.71 8.62 -9.84
N LEU A 109 -13.51 8.12 -10.06
CA LEU A 109 -12.48 8.88 -10.73
C LEU A 109 -12.80 8.83 -12.23
N LYS A 110 -13.25 9.95 -12.78
CA LYS A 110 -13.59 10.06 -14.21
C LYS A 110 -12.41 10.63 -14.97
N LYS A 111 -12.14 10.07 -16.14
CA LYS A 111 -11.13 10.60 -17.04
C LYS A 111 -11.49 12.05 -17.40
N GLY A 112 -10.56 12.97 -17.20
CA GLY A 112 -10.70 14.37 -17.63
C GLY A 112 -11.36 15.32 -16.63
N GLU A 113 -11.75 14.89 -15.45
CA GLU A 113 -12.17 15.80 -14.40
C GLU A 113 -10.95 16.37 -13.66
N ASN A 114 -10.80 17.70 -13.65
CA ASN A 114 -9.81 18.42 -12.85
C ASN A 114 -10.21 18.43 -11.35
N THR A 115 -10.60 17.28 -10.83
CA THR A 115 -10.93 17.17 -9.43
C THR A 115 -9.63 17.12 -8.66
N THR A 116 -9.37 18.13 -7.84
CA THR A 116 -8.27 18.12 -6.90
C THR A 116 -8.46 16.94 -5.96
N ILE A 117 -7.57 15.98 -6.03
CA ILE A 117 -7.57 14.84 -5.11
C ILE A 117 -6.85 15.29 -3.85
N THR A 118 -7.62 15.53 -2.81
CA THR A 118 -7.10 15.86 -1.49
C THR A 118 -6.77 14.60 -0.70
N SER A 119 -5.92 14.72 0.30
CA SER A 119 -5.35 13.65 1.12
C SER A 119 -6.34 12.93 2.05
N SER A 120 -7.58 12.68 1.63
CA SER A 120 -8.47 11.81 2.40
C SER A 120 -7.91 10.37 2.39
N ASP A 121 -8.07 9.64 3.51
CA ASP A 121 -7.53 8.27 3.66
C ASP A 121 -8.01 7.31 2.55
N ASN A 122 -9.19 7.55 2.00
CA ASN A 122 -9.74 6.78 0.88
C ASN A 122 -8.98 6.98 -0.45
N LEU A 123 -8.29 8.10 -0.61
CA LEU A 123 -7.55 8.44 -1.83
C LEU A 123 -6.07 8.05 -1.77
N ARG A 124 -5.57 7.69 -0.60
CA ARG A 124 -4.20 7.15 -0.44
C ARG A 124 -4.07 5.72 -0.94
N ASN A 125 -5.15 4.97 -0.99
CA ASN A 125 -5.18 3.58 -1.48
C ASN A 125 -5.29 3.51 -3.02
N LEU A 126 -4.66 4.45 -3.72
CA LEU A 126 -4.59 4.52 -5.17
C LEU A 126 -3.14 4.37 -5.60
N TYR A 127 -2.94 4.06 -6.86
CA TYR A 127 -1.63 4.18 -7.48
C TYR A 127 -1.58 5.48 -8.28
N ILE A 128 -0.47 6.19 -8.16
CA ILE A 128 -0.21 7.40 -8.96
C ILE A 128 1.03 7.19 -9.81
N ILE A 129 1.10 7.91 -10.90
CA ILE A 129 2.22 7.85 -11.83
C ILE A 129 2.74 9.25 -12.12
N ASN A 130 4.05 9.37 -12.15
CA ASN A 130 4.72 10.54 -12.70
C ASN A 130 4.65 10.45 -14.23
N LYS A 131 4.07 11.46 -14.86
CA LYS A 131 3.85 11.48 -16.31
C LYS A 131 5.16 11.53 -17.11
N GLN A 132 6.20 12.15 -16.58
CA GLN A 132 7.47 12.35 -17.27
C GLN A 132 8.39 11.12 -17.15
N SER A 133 8.50 10.56 -15.93
CA SER A 133 9.39 9.44 -15.65
C SER A 133 8.73 8.06 -15.73
N HIS A 134 7.41 8.01 -15.88
CA HIS A 134 6.59 6.79 -15.79
C HIS A 134 6.74 6.02 -14.46
N THR A 135 7.30 6.67 -13.45
CA THR A 135 7.49 6.05 -12.14
C THR A 135 6.14 5.95 -11.41
N VAL A 136 5.81 4.76 -10.95
CA VAL A 136 4.60 4.48 -10.20
C VAL A 136 4.87 4.63 -8.70
N TYR A 137 3.91 5.19 -7.98
CA TYR A 137 3.94 5.36 -6.53
C TYR A 137 2.64 4.86 -5.89
N TYR A 138 2.75 4.43 -4.64
CA TYR A 138 1.63 4.07 -3.80
C TYR A 138 1.54 5.05 -2.61
N PRO A 139 0.70 6.09 -2.66
CA PRO A 139 0.67 7.17 -1.66
C PRO A 139 0.39 6.72 -0.23
N LYS A 140 -0.34 5.62 -0.04
CA LYS A 140 -0.54 5.03 1.28
C LYS A 140 0.78 4.55 1.90
N GLY A 141 1.70 4.10 1.06
CA GLY A 141 2.95 3.52 1.49
C GLY A 141 2.81 2.16 2.18
N VAL A 142 3.92 1.50 2.35
CA VAL A 142 4.03 0.28 3.15
C VAL A 142 5.16 0.46 4.14
N GLU A 143 4.86 0.28 5.42
CA GLU A 143 5.84 0.36 6.49
C GLU A 143 6.61 -0.96 6.61
N TYR A 144 7.94 -0.86 6.68
CA TYR A 144 8.81 -1.97 6.94
C TYR A 144 10.03 -1.50 7.75
N ARG A 145 10.22 -2.09 8.93
CA ARG A 145 11.32 -1.76 9.85
C ARG A 145 11.43 -0.24 10.15
N GLY A 146 10.28 0.39 10.38
CA GLY A 146 10.23 1.83 10.70
C GLY A 146 10.46 2.77 9.53
N THR A 147 10.49 2.24 8.28
CA THR A 147 10.61 3.05 7.07
C THR A 147 9.38 2.84 6.20
N THR A 148 8.77 3.93 5.71
CA THR A 148 7.64 3.87 4.79
C THR A 148 8.14 3.90 3.35
N HIS A 149 7.73 2.92 2.56
CA HIS A 149 8.08 2.77 1.15
C HIS A 149 6.90 3.15 0.28
N TYR A 150 7.10 4.10 -0.64
CA TYR A 150 6.07 4.60 -1.56
C TYR A 150 6.28 4.16 -3.00
N ARG A 151 7.50 3.73 -3.35
CA ARG A 151 7.89 3.24 -4.68
C ARG A 151 8.90 2.11 -4.56
N LEU A 152 9.18 1.44 -5.66
CA LEU A 152 10.34 0.54 -5.72
C LEU A 152 11.63 1.35 -5.48
N PRO A 153 12.58 0.82 -4.71
CA PRO A 153 13.91 1.38 -4.67
C PRO A 153 14.49 1.37 -6.08
N GLU A 154 15.16 2.45 -6.46
CA GLU A 154 15.93 2.45 -7.70
C GLU A 154 17.01 1.39 -7.57
N VAL A 155 16.87 0.32 -8.32
CA VAL A 155 17.95 -0.64 -8.48
C VAL A 155 18.98 0.07 -9.35
N PHE A 156 20.01 0.62 -8.70
CA PHE A 156 21.20 1.02 -9.43
C PHE A 156 21.80 -0.25 -10.05
N THR A 157 21.45 -0.50 -11.29
CA THR A 157 22.17 -1.46 -12.10
C THR A 157 23.58 -0.87 -12.27
N LYS A 158 24.49 -1.27 -11.41
CA LYS A 158 25.91 -1.07 -11.70
C LYS A 158 26.19 -1.90 -12.94
N ILE A 159 26.29 -1.21 -14.06
CA ILE A 159 26.93 -1.73 -15.27
C ILE A 159 28.43 -1.74 -15.02
#